data_c1f3598b292f3ceb7407389fe711ae1f
#
_entry.id   c1f3598b292f3ceb7407389fe711ae1f
#
_cell.length_a   1.000
_cell.length_b   1.000
_cell.length_c   1.000
_cell.angle_alpha   90.00
_cell.angle_beta   90.00
_cell.angle_gamma   90.00
#
_symmetry.space_group_name_H-M   'P 1'
#
loop_
_entity.id
_entity.type
_entity.pdbx_description
1 polymer ?
#
loop_
_entity_poly.entity_id
_entity_poly.type
_entity_poly.pdbx_seq_one_letter_code
_entity_poly.pdbx_strand_id
1 'polypeptide(L)'
;FSALRLEKLVMGIILSIIAIVAAGLIVATVVMLVLEKRKEIAVLKALGVPDGGIVKIFLAEGLQIGVAGAVLGLICGLAWCVFIERVGIKLDPQVYYIPALPVRIEAFQTALAVIIAILVTFLASIYPALKASQVEPVDGLKAE
;
A
#
# COMPACT_ATOMS: atom_id res chain seq x y z
N PHE A 1 -1.40 33.31 5.19
CA PHE A 1 -0.30 32.32 5.04
C PHE A 1 -0.37 31.20 6.09
N SER A 2 -0.89 31.43 7.29
CA SER A 2 -1.03 30.39 8.34
C SER A 2 -2.12 29.37 8.01
N ALA A 3 -3.25 29.78 7.45
CA ALA A 3 -4.37 28.91 7.09
C ALA A 3 -3.98 27.82 6.06
N LEU A 4 -3.25 28.21 5.02
CA LEU A 4 -2.78 27.27 3.99
C LEU A 4 -1.77 26.24 4.54
N ARG A 5 -0.97 26.62 5.54
CA ARG A 5 -0.05 25.69 6.21
C ARG A 5 -0.81 24.70 7.09
N LEU A 6 -1.81 25.17 7.81
CA LEU A 6 -2.68 24.31 8.62
C LEU A 6 -3.45 23.32 7.76
N GLU A 7 -3.98 23.76 6.61
CA GLU A 7 -4.68 22.88 5.67
C GLU A 7 -3.75 21.75 5.15
N LYS A 8 -2.54 22.10 4.68
CA LYS A 8 -1.55 21.11 4.25
C LYS A 8 -1.15 20.15 5.36
N LEU A 9 -1.02 20.63 6.59
CA LEU A 9 -0.68 19.81 7.75
C LEU A 9 -1.81 18.82 8.06
N VAL A 10 -3.06 19.29 8.08
CA VAL A 10 -4.24 18.43 8.32
C VAL A 10 -4.36 17.36 7.24
N MET A 11 -4.22 17.74 5.96
CA MET A 11 -4.20 16.76 4.85
C MET A 11 -3.06 15.75 4.99
N GLY A 12 -1.86 16.21 5.37
CA GLY A 12 -0.73 15.32 5.63
C GLY A 12 -0.98 14.32 6.74
N ILE A 13 -1.63 14.72 7.82
CA ILE A 13 -2.02 13.84 8.93
C ILE A 13 -3.04 12.81 8.46
N ILE A 14 -4.09 13.23 7.75
CA ILE A 14 -5.12 12.33 7.22
C ILE A 14 -4.50 11.28 6.30
N LEU A 15 -3.65 11.68 5.35
CA LEU A 15 -2.94 10.78 4.45
C LEU A 15 -2.03 9.82 5.21
N SER A 16 -1.35 10.27 6.26
CA SER A 16 -0.51 9.43 7.10
C SER A 16 -1.31 8.36 7.84
N ILE A 17 -2.48 8.70 8.37
CA ILE A 17 -3.39 7.75 9.03
C ILE A 17 -3.88 6.70 8.03
N ILE A 18 -4.29 7.13 6.84
CA ILE A 18 -4.72 6.21 5.76
C ILE A 18 -3.58 5.25 5.39
N ALA A 19 -2.36 5.76 5.26
CA ALA A 19 -1.18 4.94 4.95
C ALA A 19 -0.88 3.91 6.05
N ILE A 20 -1.03 4.27 7.33
CA ILE A 20 -0.85 3.35 8.46
C ILE A 20 -1.92 2.24 8.44
N VAL A 21 -3.18 2.59 8.19
CA VAL A 21 -4.27 1.61 8.07
C VAL A 21 -4.03 0.67 6.89
N ALA A 22 -3.63 1.22 5.74
CA ALA A 22 -3.28 0.42 4.56
C ALA A 22 -2.11 -0.54 4.84
N ALA A 23 -1.05 -0.08 5.52
CA ALA A 23 0.05 -0.93 5.95
C ALA A 23 -0.42 -2.08 6.86
N GLY A 24 -1.32 -1.80 7.80
CA GLY A 24 -1.92 -2.81 8.67
C GLY A 24 -2.71 -3.87 7.89
N LEU A 25 -3.47 -3.46 6.88
CA LEU A 25 -4.19 -4.38 5.99
C LEU A 25 -3.23 -5.27 5.19
N ILE A 26 -2.13 -4.72 4.69
CA ILE A 26 -1.10 -5.49 3.97
C ILE A 26 -0.49 -6.54 4.90
N VAL A 27 -0.12 -6.17 6.13
CA VAL A 27 0.39 -7.13 7.13
C VAL A 27 -0.63 -8.24 7.37
N ALA A 28 -1.90 -7.90 7.58
CA ALA A 28 -2.96 -8.89 7.81
C ALA A 28 -3.14 -9.84 6.62
N THR A 29 -3.13 -9.31 5.39
CA THR A 29 -3.26 -10.09 4.15
C THR A 29 -2.08 -11.06 3.98
N VAL A 30 -0.84 -10.59 4.17
CA VAL A 30 0.34 -11.46 4.02
C VAL A 30 0.41 -12.50 5.15
N VAL A 31 0.00 -12.15 6.38
CA VAL A 31 -0.11 -13.14 7.48
C VAL A 31 -1.12 -14.22 7.14
N MET A 32 -2.30 -13.84 6.62
CA MET A 32 -3.32 -14.80 6.19
C MET A 32 -2.79 -15.73 5.10
N LEU A 33 -2.11 -15.18 4.10
CA LEU A 33 -1.46 -15.93 3.03
C LEU A 33 -0.43 -16.93 3.57
N VAL A 34 0.39 -16.52 4.56
CA VAL A 34 1.35 -17.41 5.22
C VAL A 34 0.65 -18.55 5.93
N LEU A 35 -0.47 -18.30 6.60
CA LEU A 35 -1.24 -19.33 7.30
C LEU A 35 -1.87 -20.32 6.31
N GLU A 36 -2.43 -19.86 5.21
CA GLU A 36 -2.99 -20.69 4.15
C GLU A 36 -1.93 -21.56 3.49
N LYS A 37 -0.73 -21.01 3.28
CA LYS A 37 0.39 -21.67 2.61
C LYS A 37 1.31 -22.46 3.54
N ARG A 38 0.94 -22.60 4.81
CA ARG A 38 1.80 -23.22 5.83
C ARG A 38 2.26 -24.64 5.48
N LYS A 39 1.37 -25.46 4.89
CA LYS A 39 1.72 -26.83 4.43
C LYS A 39 2.73 -26.80 3.29
N GLU A 40 2.53 -25.91 2.30
CA GLU A 40 3.47 -25.78 1.17
C GLU A 40 4.85 -25.30 1.63
N ILE A 41 4.89 -24.35 2.58
CA ILE A 41 6.14 -23.87 3.21
C ILE A 41 6.87 -25.02 3.90
N ALA A 42 6.16 -25.85 4.67
CA ALA A 42 6.72 -27.00 5.36
C ALA A 42 7.34 -28.00 4.38
N VAL A 43 6.67 -28.30 3.25
CA VAL A 43 7.19 -29.14 2.19
C VAL A 43 8.45 -28.55 1.54
N LEU A 44 8.44 -27.26 1.21
CA LEU A 44 9.60 -26.57 0.65
C LEU A 44 10.82 -26.65 1.59
N LYS A 45 10.60 -26.45 2.88
CA LYS A 45 11.67 -26.56 3.90
C LYS A 45 12.16 -28.00 4.04
N ALA A 46 11.29 -29.00 3.97
CA ALA A 46 11.67 -30.40 3.98
C ALA A 46 12.51 -30.79 2.75
N LEU A 47 12.29 -30.12 1.61
CA LEU A 47 13.11 -30.27 0.39
C LEU A 47 14.43 -29.49 0.45
N GLY A 48 14.72 -28.80 1.56
CA GLY A 48 16.00 -28.11 1.79
C GLY A 48 16.02 -26.64 1.36
N VAL A 49 14.89 -26.01 1.11
CA VAL A 49 14.84 -24.57 0.83
C VAL A 49 15.23 -23.81 2.11
N PRO A 50 16.26 -22.92 2.06
CA PRO A 50 16.69 -22.17 3.21
C PRO A 50 15.66 -21.11 3.62
N ASP A 51 15.66 -20.71 4.90
CA ASP A 51 14.73 -19.73 5.44
C ASP A 51 14.72 -18.41 4.66
N GLY A 52 15.89 -17.95 4.21
CA GLY A 52 16.01 -16.77 3.34
C GLY A 52 15.30 -16.91 1.99
N GLY A 53 15.15 -18.13 1.48
CA GLY A 53 14.37 -18.42 0.28
C GLY A 53 12.88 -18.17 0.52
N ILE A 54 12.36 -18.65 1.63
CA ILE A 54 10.94 -18.42 2.03
C ILE A 54 10.68 -16.93 2.22
N VAL A 55 11.56 -16.21 2.94
CA VAL A 55 11.43 -14.77 3.12
C VAL A 55 11.34 -14.04 1.78
N LYS A 56 12.20 -14.38 0.81
CA LYS A 56 12.18 -13.75 -0.52
C LYS A 56 10.87 -13.97 -1.27
N ILE A 57 10.28 -15.17 -1.17
CA ILE A 57 8.99 -15.48 -1.82
C ILE A 57 7.89 -14.56 -1.27
N PHE A 58 7.72 -14.49 0.05
CA PHE A 58 6.67 -13.66 0.65
C PHE A 58 6.93 -12.15 0.53
N LEU A 59 8.21 -11.73 0.49
CA LEU A 59 8.56 -10.35 0.20
C LEU A 59 8.19 -9.98 -1.25
N ALA A 60 8.46 -10.87 -2.21
CA ALA A 60 8.09 -10.66 -3.60
C ALA A 60 6.57 -10.59 -3.78
N GLU A 61 5.81 -11.43 -3.07
CA GLU A 61 4.35 -11.41 -3.08
C GLU A 61 3.79 -10.10 -2.51
N GLY A 62 4.28 -9.66 -1.35
CA GLY A 62 3.91 -8.36 -0.79
C GLY A 62 4.27 -7.19 -1.70
N LEU A 63 5.43 -7.24 -2.36
CA LEU A 63 5.84 -6.22 -3.31
C LEU A 63 4.94 -6.19 -4.56
N GLN A 64 4.53 -7.35 -5.07
CA GLN A 64 3.58 -7.45 -6.20
C GLN A 64 2.23 -6.82 -5.85
N ILE A 65 1.70 -7.11 -4.66
CA ILE A 65 0.46 -6.49 -4.15
C ILE A 65 0.63 -4.97 -4.08
N GLY A 66 1.76 -4.50 -3.55
CA GLY A 66 2.05 -3.07 -3.43
C GLY A 66 2.18 -2.35 -4.76
N VAL A 67 2.89 -2.94 -5.71
CA VAL A 67 3.06 -2.38 -7.06
C VAL A 67 1.72 -2.36 -7.80
N ALA A 68 0.96 -3.45 -7.77
CA ALA A 68 -0.37 -3.51 -8.37
C ALA A 68 -1.30 -2.47 -7.76
N GLY A 69 -1.34 -2.35 -6.43
CA GLY A 69 -2.11 -1.33 -5.72
C GLY A 69 -1.69 0.10 -6.06
N ALA A 70 -0.38 0.36 -6.14
CA ALA A 70 0.15 1.67 -6.51
C ALA A 70 -0.21 2.06 -7.95
N VAL A 71 -0.13 1.12 -8.90
CA VAL A 71 -0.52 1.36 -10.30
C VAL A 71 -2.02 1.62 -10.41
N LEU A 72 -2.84 0.79 -9.78
CA LEU A 72 -4.30 0.97 -9.78
C LEU A 72 -4.69 2.29 -9.10
N GLY A 73 -4.08 2.60 -7.95
CA GLY A 73 -4.30 3.86 -7.24
C GLY A 73 -3.92 5.08 -8.07
N LEU A 74 -2.79 5.01 -8.80
CA LEU A 74 -2.35 6.07 -9.70
C LEU A 74 -3.34 6.27 -10.86
N ILE A 75 -3.75 5.19 -11.51
CA ILE A 75 -4.71 5.26 -12.63
C ILE A 75 -6.05 5.82 -12.16
N CYS A 76 -6.61 5.29 -11.07
CA CYS A 76 -7.88 5.77 -10.52
C CYS A 76 -7.77 7.22 -10.03
N GLY A 77 -6.67 7.57 -9.37
CA GLY A 77 -6.45 8.94 -8.88
C GLY A 77 -6.35 9.96 -10.02
N LEU A 78 -5.58 9.66 -11.07
CA LEU A 78 -5.48 10.52 -12.24
C LEU A 78 -6.80 10.61 -13.00
N ALA A 79 -7.51 9.47 -13.19
CA ALA A 79 -8.82 9.46 -13.81
C ALA A 79 -9.82 10.34 -13.05
N TRP A 80 -9.80 10.28 -11.73
CA TRP A 80 -10.66 11.10 -10.88
C TRP A 80 -10.31 12.59 -10.98
N CYS A 81 -9.02 12.95 -11.01
CA CYS A 81 -8.57 14.33 -11.22
C CYS A 81 -9.07 14.88 -12.57
N VAL A 82 -8.89 14.12 -13.64
CA VAL A 82 -9.36 14.52 -14.98
C VAL A 82 -10.89 14.62 -15.04
N PHE A 83 -11.60 13.72 -14.35
CA PHE A 83 -13.06 13.77 -14.26
C PHE A 83 -13.54 15.06 -13.59
N ILE A 84 -12.94 15.42 -12.43
CA ILE A 84 -13.28 16.66 -11.70
C ILE A 84 -12.99 17.89 -12.57
N GLU A 85 -11.85 17.90 -13.27
CA GLU A 85 -11.48 19.02 -14.16
C GLU A 85 -12.48 19.18 -15.31
N ARG A 86 -12.95 18.07 -15.91
CA ARG A 86 -13.93 18.10 -17.02
C ARG A 86 -15.34 18.46 -16.58
N VAL A 87 -15.78 17.95 -15.45
CA VAL A 87 -17.12 18.25 -14.90
C VAL A 87 -17.20 19.70 -14.44
N GLY A 88 -16.06 20.30 -14.08
CA GLY A 88 -15.95 21.67 -13.63
C GLY A 88 -16.92 21.94 -12.49
N ILE A 89 -16.57 21.58 -11.26
CA ILE A 89 -17.40 21.93 -10.10
C ILE A 89 -17.48 23.44 -10.04
N LYS A 90 -18.60 23.99 -10.54
CA LYS A 90 -18.89 25.42 -10.50
C LYS A 90 -19.10 25.82 -9.04
N LEU A 91 -18.13 26.52 -8.49
CA LEU A 91 -18.25 27.17 -7.21
C LEU A 91 -19.07 28.45 -7.41
N ASP A 92 -19.98 28.76 -6.48
CA ASP A 92 -20.78 29.96 -6.55
C ASP A 92 -19.86 31.20 -6.49
N PRO A 93 -19.82 32.05 -7.56
CA PRO A 93 -18.91 33.20 -7.63
C PRO A 93 -19.14 34.22 -6.53
N GLN A 94 -20.29 34.18 -5.86
CA GLN A 94 -20.64 35.11 -4.77
C GLN A 94 -20.00 34.70 -3.43
N VAL A 95 -19.61 33.43 -3.28
CA VAL A 95 -19.02 32.91 -2.04
C VAL A 95 -17.52 32.65 -2.21
N TYR A 96 -17.10 32.24 -3.41
CA TYR A 96 -15.70 31.92 -3.73
C TYR A 96 -15.24 32.79 -4.90
N TYR A 97 -14.15 33.56 -4.71
CA TYR A 97 -13.52 34.39 -5.74
C TYR A 97 -12.92 33.61 -6.91
N ILE A 98 -13.14 32.29 -6.98
CA ILE A 98 -12.56 31.37 -7.98
C ILE A 98 -13.74 30.67 -8.68
N PRO A 99 -13.86 30.78 -10.03
CA PRO A 99 -15.01 30.24 -10.78
C PRO A 99 -15.00 28.71 -10.91
N ALA A 100 -13.88 28.03 -10.69
CA ALA A 100 -13.76 26.57 -10.73
C ALA A 100 -12.65 26.10 -9.81
N LEU A 101 -12.76 24.85 -9.34
CA LEU A 101 -11.72 24.21 -8.50
C LEU A 101 -10.47 23.95 -9.35
N PRO A 102 -9.33 24.63 -9.11
CA PRO A 102 -8.11 24.39 -9.88
C PRO A 102 -7.50 23.05 -9.45
N VAL A 103 -7.58 22.03 -10.32
CA VAL A 103 -6.87 20.75 -10.12
C VAL A 103 -5.46 20.91 -10.68
N ARG A 104 -4.46 20.87 -9.81
CA ARG A 104 -3.03 20.86 -10.22
C ARG A 104 -2.44 19.49 -9.95
N ILE A 105 -2.09 18.78 -11.02
CA ILE A 105 -1.36 17.51 -10.93
C ILE A 105 0.14 17.85 -10.98
N GLU A 106 0.83 17.72 -9.86
CA GLU A 106 2.27 17.90 -9.78
C GLU A 106 2.95 16.53 -9.93
N ALA A 107 3.60 16.30 -11.06
CA ALA A 107 4.25 15.02 -11.37
C ALA A 107 5.26 14.57 -10.29
N PHE A 108 5.99 15.52 -9.70
CA PHE A 108 6.95 15.22 -8.63
C PHE A 108 6.26 14.69 -7.36
N GLN A 109 5.19 15.34 -6.91
CA GLN A 109 4.45 14.92 -5.72
C GLN A 109 3.76 13.58 -5.96
N THR A 110 3.20 13.36 -7.15
CA THR A 110 2.58 12.11 -7.55
C THR A 110 3.60 10.96 -7.56
N ALA A 111 4.78 11.17 -8.16
CA ALA A 111 5.85 10.19 -8.15
C ALA A 111 6.33 9.87 -6.72
N LEU A 112 6.51 10.90 -5.89
CA LEU A 112 6.89 10.74 -4.50
C LEU A 112 5.86 9.91 -3.71
N ALA A 113 4.57 10.16 -3.91
CA ALA A 113 3.50 9.41 -3.27
C ALA A 113 3.53 7.91 -3.66
N VAL A 114 3.75 7.60 -4.95
CA VAL A 114 3.90 6.22 -5.43
C VAL A 114 5.12 5.54 -4.81
N ILE A 115 6.26 6.22 -4.75
CA ILE A 115 7.48 5.69 -4.14
C ILE A 115 7.26 5.40 -2.66
N ILE A 116 6.64 6.32 -1.92
CA ILE A 116 6.33 6.15 -0.49
C ILE A 116 5.36 4.97 -0.32
N ALA A 117 4.33 4.84 -1.14
CA ALA A 117 3.38 3.73 -1.07
C ALA A 117 4.07 2.36 -1.25
N ILE A 118 4.95 2.23 -2.25
CA ILE A 118 5.72 1.01 -2.49
C ILE A 118 6.66 0.73 -1.31
N LEU A 119 7.33 1.75 -0.77
CA LEU A 119 8.24 1.61 0.35
C LEU A 119 7.52 1.17 1.64
N VAL A 120 6.37 1.77 1.94
CA VAL A 120 5.52 1.38 3.08
C VAL A 120 5.06 -0.07 2.92
N THR A 121 4.61 -0.47 1.74
CA THR A 121 4.21 -1.85 1.45
C THR A 121 5.36 -2.83 1.63
N PHE A 122 6.54 -2.49 1.12
CA PHE A 122 7.73 -3.32 1.29
C PHE A 122 8.07 -3.51 2.78
N LEU A 123 8.11 -2.44 3.56
CA LEU A 123 8.39 -2.49 5.00
C LEU A 123 7.32 -3.30 5.76
N ALA A 124 6.04 -3.10 5.42
CA ALA A 124 4.93 -3.85 6.03
C ALA A 124 5.01 -5.36 5.74
N SER A 125 5.57 -5.76 4.60
CA SER A 125 5.72 -7.16 4.20
C SER A 125 6.89 -7.88 4.88
N ILE A 126 7.86 -7.15 5.45
CA ILE A 126 9.04 -7.75 6.09
C ILE A 126 8.65 -8.61 7.29
N TYR A 127 7.80 -8.08 8.18
CA TYR A 127 7.41 -8.77 9.41
C TYR A 127 6.74 -10.14 9.12
N PRO A 128 5.67 -10.22 8.30
CA PRO A 128 5.05 -11.50 8.00
C PRO A 128 5.95 -12.45 7.20
N ALA A 129 6.81 -11.93 6.33
CA ALA A 129 7.78 -12.75 5.58
C ALA A 129 8.80 -13.43 6.51
N LEU A 130 9.30 -12.71 7.51
CA LEU A 130 10.17 -13.29 8.54
C LEU A 130 9.42 -14.33 9.38
N LYS A 131 8.15 -14.10 9.69
CA LYS A 131 7.35 -15.07 10.44
C LYS A 131 7.05 -16.34 9.62
N ALA A 132 6.89 -16.21 8.31
CA ALA A 132 6.76 -17.35 7.39
C ALA A 132 7.98 -18.28 7.41
N SER A 133 9.19 -17.74 7.50
CA SER A 133 10.42 -18.52 7.54
C SER A 133 10.60 -19.32 8.84
N GLN A 134 9.91 -18.94 9.91
CA GLN A 134 9.98 -19.63 11.21
C GLN A 134 9.01 -20.82 11.33
N VAL A 135 8.23 -21.13 10.31
CA VAL A 135 7.34 -22.31 10.29
C VAL A 135 8.19 -23.57 10.34
N GLU A 136 8.00 -24.39 11.37
CA GLU A 136 8.69 -25.69 11.49
C GLU A 136 8.03 -26.73 10.57
N PRO A 137 8.82 -27.57 9.85
CA PRO A 137 8.28 -28.61 8.97
C PRO A 137 7.35 -29.58 9.69
N VAL A 138 7.65 -29.88 10.96
CA VAL A 138 6.88 -30.83 11.79
C VAL A 138 5.49 -30.31 12.12
N ASP A 139 5.34 -29.01 12.34
CA ASP A 139 4.04 -28.40 12.68
C ASP A 139 3.11 -28.27 11.48
N GLY A 140 3.69 -28.13 10.28
CA GLY A 140 2.92 -28.06 9.04
C GLY A 140 2.30 -29.40 8.62
N LEU A 141 2.89 -30.51 9.06
CA LEU A 141 2.43 -31.86 8.75
C LEU A 141 1.46 -32.44 9.78
N LYS A 142 1.39 -31.85 10.99
CA LYS A 142 0.50 -32.27 12.08
C LYS A 142 -0.85 -31.54 12.11
N ALA A 143 -1.05 -30.55 11.24
CA ALA A 143 -2.31 -29.80 11.17
C ALA A 143 -3.35 -30.60 10.32
N GLU A 144 -3.87 -31.65 10.88
CA GLU A 144 -5.18 -32.27 10.57
C GLU A 144 -6.21 -31.83 11.57
#